data_0555bc4c2c210a3fa02bf4024da762cf
#
_entry.id   0555bc4c2c210a3fa02bf4024da762cf
#
_cell.length_a   1.000
_cell.length_b   1.000
_cell.length_c   1.000
_cell.angle_alpha   90.00
_cell.angle_beta   90.00
_cell.angle_gamma   90.00
#
_symmetry.space_group_name_H-M   'P 1'
#
loop_
_entity.id
_entity.type
_entity.pdbx_description
1 polymer ?
#
loop_
_entity_poly.entity_id
_entity_poly.type
_entity_poly.pdbx_seq_one_letter_code
_entity_poly.pdbx_strand_id
1 'polypeptide(L)'
;GCDVIYILCGLGGREEHSRSNIFYFESLAERGIHAVMCDGTNEIRVICGGESVEIPFGEYKYFSLFALDRCVVTAECCEYPLDRSTLVRNDPYAVSNEPHPDAARVICHSGSLLLMRSERLR
;
A
#
# COMPACT_ATOMS: atom_id res chain seq x y z
N GLY A 1 1.65 20.58 -2.91
CA GLY A 1 1.09 19.57 -2.03
C GLY A 1 0.27 18.54 -2.79
N CYS A 2 0.11 17.40 -2.20
CA CYS A 2 -0.69 16.34 -2.78
C CYS A 2 -2.06 16.31 -2.11
N ASP A 3 -3.11 16.25 -2.93
CA ASP A 3 -4.45 16.09 -2.42
C ASP A 3 -4.73 14.61 -2.16
N VAL A 4 -5.49 14.31 -1.12
CA VAL A 4 -5.92 12.95 -0.83
C VAL A 4 -7.31 12.75 -1.41
N ILE A 5 -7.44 11.78 -2.30
CA ILE A 5 -8.71 11.45 -2.91
C ILE A 5 -9.12 10.06 -2.41
N TYR A 6 -10.29 9.99 -1.78
CA TYR A 6 -10.84 8.71 -1.36
C TYR A 6 -11.78 8.19 -2.42
N ILE A 7 -11.47 7.02 -2.94
CA ILE A 7 -12.31 6.35 -3.92
C ILE A 7 -12.93 5.13 -3.25
N LEU A 8 -14.24 5.19 -3.04
CA LEU A 8 -14.97 4.08 -2.47
C LEU A 8 -15.43 3.17 -3.60
N CYS A 9 -14.92 1.96 -3.59
CA CYS A 9 -15.35 0.95 -4.54
C CYS A 9 -16.25 -0.04 -3.84
N GLY A 10 -17.54 0.13 -3.99
CA GLY A 10 -18.52 -0.82 -3.46
C GLY A 10 -18.57 -2.07 -4.30
N LEU A 11 -17.47 -2.84 -4.33
CA LEU A 11 -17.37 -3.76 -5.39
C LEU A 11 -17.31 -5.17 -5.01
N GLY A 12 -18.11 -5.93 -5.54
CA GLY A 12 -17.87 -7.33 -5.62
C GLY A 12 -16.62 -7.61 -6.46
N GLY A 13 -15.51 -7.89 -5.86
CA GLY A 13 -14.21 -8.14 -6.37
C GLY A 13 -14.04 -8.81 -7.73
N ARG A 14 -14.28 -8.09 -8.79
CA ARG A 14 -13.94 -8.55 -10.12
C ARG A 14 -12.51 -8.11 -10.40
N GLU A 15 -11.66 -9.04 -10.76
CA GLU A 15 -10.26 -8.79 -11.08
C GLU A 15 -10.06 -7.68 -12.12
N GLU A 16 -10.94 -7.61 -13.10
CA GLU A 16 -10.90 -6.60 -14.15
C GLU A 16 -10.96 -5.18 -13.60
N HIS A 17 -11.84 -4.97 -12.63
CA HIS A 17 -11.96 -3.67 -11.99
C HIS A 17 -10.72 -3.35 -11.15
N SER A 18 -10.16 -4.34 -10.49
CA SER A 18 -8.95 -4.16 -9.69
C SER A 18 -7.77 -3.70 -10.55
N ARG A 19 -7.59 -4.28 -11.72
CA ARG A 19 -6.50 -3.90 -12.62
C ARG A 19 -6.67 -2.47 -13.14
N SER A 20 -7.87 -2.12 -13.57
CA SER A 20 -8.17 -0.77 -14.03
C SER A 20 -7.92 0.26 -12.93
N ASN A 21 -8.27 -0.08 -11.70
CA ASN A 21 -8.06 0.78 -10.56
C ASN A 21 -6.58 0.97 -10.25
N ILE A 22 -5.77 -0.07 -10.39
CA ILE A 22 -4.33 0.04 -10.18
C ILE A 22 -3.70 1.00 -11.19
N PHE A 23 -4.07 0.90 -12.47
CA PHE A 23 -3.59 1.85 -13.48
C PHE A 23 -4.02 3.27 -13.18
N TYR A 24 -5.23 3.45 -12.69
CA TYR A 24 -5.74 4.74 -12.29
C TYR A 24 -4.93 5.32 -11.13
N PHE A 25 -4.58 4.49 -10.14
CA PHE A 25 -3.73 4.89 -9.03
C PHE A 25 -2.35 5.32 -9.48
N GLU A 26 -1.74 4.60 -10.41
CA GLU A 26 -0.44 4.98 -10.97
C GLU A 26 -0.50 6.35 -11.62
N SER A 27 -1.55 6.59 -12.40
CA SER A 27 -1.74 7.88 -13.07
C SER A 27 -1.90 9.02 -12.07
N LEU A 28 -2.65 8.81 -11.00
CA LEU A 28 -2.82 9.80 -9.96
C LEU A 28 -1.51 10.08 -9.22
N ALA A 29 -0.74 9.03 -8.93
CA ALA A 29 0.54 9.17 -8.27
C ALA A 29 1.52 9.99 -9.09
N GLU A 30 1.55 9.78 -10.40
CA GLU A 30 2.39 10.58 -11.30
C GLU A 30 2.03 12.05 -11.30
N ARG A 31 0.79 12.38 -10.98
CA ARG A 31 0.31 13.74 -10.85
C ARG A 31 0.49 14.33 -9.46
N GLY A 32 1.09 13.57 -8.54
CA GLY A 32 1.26 13.98 -7.16
C GLY A 32 -0.03 13.88 -6.33
N ILE A 33 -0.99 13.09 -6.77
CA ILE A 33 -2.26 12.92 -6.07
C ILE A 33 -2.25 11.60 -5.32
N HIS A 34 -2.55 11.65 -4.03
CA HIS A 34 -2.69 10.46 -3.21
C HIS A 34 -4.11 9.95 -3.28
N ALA A 35 -4.27 8.74 -3.78
CA ALA A 35 -5.57 8.11 -3.84
C ALA A 35 -5.63 6.94 -2.85
N VAL A 36 -6.76 6.79 -2.19
CA VAL A 36 -7.03 5.66 -1.30
C VAL A 36 -8.30 5.01 -1.77
N MET A 37 -8.24 3.71 -2.00
CA MET A 37 -9.41 2.94 -2.38
C MET A 37 -9.73 1.95 -1.27
N CYS A 38 -10.99 1.89 -0.87
CA CYS A 38 -11.46 0.95 0.15
C CYS A 38 -12.66 0.18 -0.38
N ASP A 39 -12.69 -1.10 -0.09
CA ASP A 39 -13.92 -1.87 -0.13
C ASP A 39 -14.18 -2.38 1.30
N GLY A 40 -15.10 -3.27 1.51
CA GLY A 40 -15.43 -3.76 2.85
C GLY A 40 -14.34 -4.58 3.51
N THR A 41 -13.37 -5.08 2.77
CA THR A 41 -12.35 -6.02 3.25
C THR A 41 -10.92 -5.56 3.02
N ASN A 42 -10.68 -4.68 2.06
CA ASN A 42 -9.34 -4.25 1.68
C ASN A 42 -9.24 -2.74 1.55
N GLU A 43 -8.03 -2.23 1.73
CA GLU A 43 -7.72 -0.83 1.46
C GLU A 43 -6.44 -0.78 0.63
N ILE A 44 -6.43 0.06 -0.39
CA ILE A 44 -5.28 0.26 -1.27
C ILE A 44 -4.95 1.73 -1.32
N ARG A 45 -3.67 2.06 -1.15
CA ARG A 45 -3.18 3.44 -1.29
C ARG A 45 -1.80 3.47 -1.92
N VAL A 46 -1.47 4.62 -2.51
CA VAL A 46 -0.14 4.85 -3.07
C VAL A 46 0.70 5.64 -2.05
N ILE A 47 1.96 5.26 -1.91
CA ILE A 47 2.94 5.96 -1.10
C ILE A 47 4.11 6.35 -2.00
N CYS A 48 4.49 7.62 -1.95
CA CYS A 48 5.58 8.15 -2.77
C CYS A 48 6.85 8.39 -1.94
N GLY A 49 7.97 8.54 -2.62
CA GLY A 49 9.25 8.77 -1.95
C GLY A 49 9.23 9.96 -1.00
N GLY A 50 9.76 9.76 0.18
CA GLY A 50 9.74 10.75 1.26
C GLY A 50 8.56 10.63 2.20
N GLU A 51 7.63 9.72 1.94
CA GLU A 51 6.44 9.54 2.76
C GLU A 51 6.51 8.31 3.63
N SER A 52 5.83 8.37 4.75
CA SER A 52 5.71 7.22 5.65
C SER A 52 4.25 7.08 6.07
N VAL A 53 3.89 5.85 6.41
CA VAL A 53 2.55 5.55 6.89
C VAL A 53 2.64 4.59 8.05
N GLU A 54 1.76 4.78 9.03
CA GLU A 54 1.63 3.88 10.16
C GLU A 54 0.51 2.90 9.88
N ILE A 55 0.74 1.63 10.19
CA ILE A 55 -0.24 0.57 9.98
C ILE A 55 -0.66 0.04 11.34
N PRO A 56 -1.84 0.45 11.83
CA PRO A 56 -2.30 0.03 13.15
C PRO A 56 -2.55 -1.47 13.23
N PHE A 57 -2.26 -2.02 14.39
CA PHE A 57 -2.60 -3.40 14.70
C PHE A 57 -4.10 -3.52 14.95
N GLY A 58 -4.69 -4.57 14.45
CA GLY A 58 -6.10 -4.88 14.74
C GLY A 58 -7.12 -4.37 13.73
N GLU A 59 -6.71 -3.54 12.78
CA GLU A 59 -7.62 -3.06 11.73
C GLU A 59 -7.70 -4.04 10.56
N TYR A 60 -6.55 -4.46 10.07
CA TYR A 60 -6.43 -5.43 8.98
C TYR A 60 -5.42 -6.48 9.39
N LYS A 61 -5.63 -7.71 8.93
CA LYS A 61 -4.74 -8.81 9.28
C LYS A 61 -3.39 -8.69 8.58
N TYR A 62 -3.41 -8.33 7.29
CA TYR A 62 -2.20 -8.29 6.48
C TYR A 62 -2.01 -6.95 5.79
N PHE A 63 -0.76 -6.64 5.46
CA PHE A 63 -0.46 -5.59 4.50
C PHE A 63 0.57 -6.10 3.49
N SER A 64 0.48 -5.60 2.27
CA SER A 64 1.38 -5.97 1.18
C SER A 64 1.88 -4.73 0.48
N LEU A 65 3.12 -4.77 0.01
CA LEU A 65 3.76 -3.67 -0.68
C LEU A 65 4.10 -4.11 -2.10
N PHE A 66 3.66 -3.31 -3.06
CA PHE A 66 3.93 -3.57 -4.48
C PHE A 66 4.60 -2.35 -5.08
N ALA A 67 5.79 -2.51 -5.63
CA ALA A 67 6.46 -1.40 -6.29
C ALA A 67 5.73 -1.03 -7.57
N LEU A 68 5.37 0.24 -7.72
CA LEU A 68 4.83 0.76 -8.97
C LEU A 68 5.97 1.05 -9.94
N ASP A 69 7.06 1.54 -9.40
CA ASP A 69 8.34 1.59 -10.07
C ASP A 69 9.40 1.16 -9.06
N ARG A 70 10.65 1.15 -9.43
CA ARG A 70 11.71 0.77 -8.50
C ARG A 70 11.67 1.68 -7.28
N CYS A 71 11.53 1.11 -6.09
CA CYS A 71 11.45 1.88 -4.86
C CYS A 71 12.34 1.29 -3.78
N VAL A 72 12.75 2.15 -2.83
CA VAL A 72 13.48 1.73 -1.64
C VAL A 72 12.56 1.94 -0.46
N VAL A 73 12.38 0.91 0.35
CA VAL A 73 11.38 0.91 1.41
C VAL A 73 11.92 0.30 2.69
N THR A 74 11.46 0.84 3.82
CA THR A 74 11.68 0.28 5.15
C THR A 74 10.33 -0.09 5.74
N ALA A 75 10.24 -1.26 6.33
CA ALA A 75 9.05 -1.68 7.07
C ALA A 75 9.50 -2.14 8.45
N GLU A 76 8.93 -1.54 9.49
CA GLU A 76 9.31 -1.76 10.89
C GLU A 76 8.14 -2.27 11.70
N CYS A 77 8.43 -2.98 12.80
CA CYS A 77 7.42 -3.49 13.73
C CYS A 77 6.40 -4.40 13.04
N CYS A 78 6.89 -5.31 12.25
CA CYS A 78 6.07 -6.24 11.49
C CYS A 78 6.75 -7.61 11.43
N GLU A 79 6.01 -8.61 10.97
CA GLU A 79 6.49 -9.99 10.93
C GLU A 79 7.69 -10.17 10.01
N TYR A 80 7.70 -9.47 8.87
CA TYR A 80 8.77 -9.54 7.90
C TYR A 80 9.34 -8.14 7.65
N PRO A 81 10.23 -7.66 8.54
CA PRO A 81 10.75 -6.30 8.41
C PRO A 81 11.65 -6.13 7.18
N LEU A 82 11.66 -4.93 6.66
CA LEU A 82 12.51 -4.53 5.56
C LEU A 82 13.38 -3.35 6.02
N ASP A 83 14.66 -3.34 5.64
CA ASP A 83 15.56 -2.25 5.97
C ASP A 83 16.16 -1.72 4.68
N ARG A 84 15.61 -0.59 4.21
CA ARG A 84 16.03 0.06 2.96
C ARG A 84 16.15 -0.92 1.81
N SER A 85 15.16 -1.79 1.71
CA SER A 85 15.13 -2.82 0.69
C SER A 85 14.65 -2.26 -0.64
N THR A 86 15.26 -2.69 -1.73
CA THR A 86 14.83 -2.29 -3.06
C THR A 86 13.76 -3.25 -3.55
N LEU A 87 12.62 -2.71 -3.92
CA LEU A 87 11.54 -3.47 -4.54
C LEU A 87 11.42 -3.05 -6.00
N VAL A 88 11.14 -3.99 -6.86
CA VAL A 88 10.91 -3.74 -8.28
C VAL A 88 9.52 -4.21 -8.66
N ARG A 89 9.02 -3.71 -9.78
CA ARG A 89 7.70 -4.07 -10.27
C ARG A 89 7.60 -5.59 -10.46
N ASN A 90 6.45 -6.15 -10.06
CA ASN A 90 6.18 -7.60 -10.10
C ASN A 90 6.99 -8.45 -9.10
N ASP A 91 7.61 -7.82 -8.13
CA ASP A 91 8.35 -8.51 -7.10
C ASP A 91 7.39 -8.95 -5.98
N PRO A 92 7.26 -10.26 -5.70
CA PRO A 92 6.36 -10.74 -4.65
C PRO A 92 6.97 -10.69 -3.24
N TYR A 93 8.12 -10.06 -3.07
CA TYR A 93 8.92 -10.15 -1.85
C TYR A 93 8.22 -9.61 -0.60
N ALA A 94 7.41 -8.58 -0.73
CA ALA A 94 6.79 -7.90 0.41
C ALA A 94 5.28 -8.13 0.47
N VAL A 95 4.84 -9.36 0.26
CA VAL A 95 3.42 -9.71 0.25
C VAL A 95 3.02 -10.38 1.55
N SER A 96 1.82 -10.05 2.04
CA SER A 96 1.20 -10.65 3.23
C SER A 96 2.01 -10.50 4.51
N ASN A 97 2.53 -9.31 4.75
CA ASN A 97 3.18 -8.96 6.00
C ASN A 97 2.13 -8.70 7.09
N GLU A 98 2.52 -8.78 8.35
CA GLU A 98 1.60 -8.58 9.47
C GLU A 98 2.16 -7.54 10.43
N PRO A 99 1.36 -6.52 10.82
CA PRO A 99 1.83 -5.55 11.80
C PRO A 99 1.91 -6.18 13.18
N HIS A 100 2.89 -5.75 13.97
CA HIS A 100 2.98 -6.11 15.39
C HIS A 100 2.05 -5.22 16.23
N PRO A 101 1.77 -5.60 17.50
CA PRO A 101 0.86 -4.83 18.36
C PRO A 101 1.22 -3.35 18.55
N ASP A 102 2.49 -3.00 18.36
CA ASP A 102 2.97 -1.61 18.47
C ASP A 102 2.66 -0.77 17.24
N ALA A 103 2.01 -1.34 16.25
CA ALA A 103 1.78 -0.80 14.92
C ALA A 103 3.03 -0.84 14.04
N ALA A 104 2.83 -1.21 12.79
CA ALA A 104 3.92 -1.22 11.81
C ALA A 104 4.09 0.17 11.21
N ARG A 105 5.26 0.45 10.67
CA ARG A 105 5.54 1.68 9.94
C ARG A 105 6.19 1.32 8.61
N VAL A 106 5.68 1.90 7.55
CA VAL A 106 6.24 1.76 6.21
C VAL A 106 6.75 3.12 5.76
N ILE A 107 8.01 3.16 5.35
CA ILE A 107 8.67 4.38 4.90
C ILE A 107 9.12 4.16 3.46
N CYS A 108 8.63 4.96 2.55
CA CYS A 108 9.09 4.95 1.16
C CYS A 108 10.20 5.98 1.02
N HIS A 109 11.43 5.52 0.80
CA HIS A 109 12.58 6.42 0.70
C HIS A 109 12.71 7.01 -0.70
N SER A 110 12.37 6.24 -1.73
CA SER A 110 12.43 6.70 -3.11
C SER A 110 11.46 5.87 -3.97
N GLY A 111 11.08 6.42 -5.12
CA GLY A 111 10.14 5.77 -6.02
C GLY A 111 8.70 5.87 -5.52
N SER A 112 7.88 4.93 -5.92
CA SER A 112 6.49 4.86 -5.46
C SER A 112 6.06 3.41 -5.31
N LEU A 113 5.16 3.18 -4.36
CA LEU A 113 4.65 1.85 -4.08
C LEU A 113 3.15 1.88 -3.81
N LEU A 114 2.55 0.73 -3.99
CA LEU A 114 1.17 0.49 -3.65
C LEU A 114 1.15 -0.28 -2.33
N LEU A 115 0.44 0.25 -1.34
CA LEU A 115 0.22 -0.42 -0.06
C LEU A 115 -1.20 -0.97 -0.06
N MET A 116 -1.33 -2.28 0.11
CA MET A 116 -2.63 -2.91 0.25
C MET A 116 -2.75 -3.50 1.64
N ARG A 117 -3.81 -3.11 2.36
CA ARG A 117 -4.18 -3.75 3.61
C ARG A 117 -5.35 -4.68 3.32
N SER A 118 -5.27 -5.90 3.80
CA SER A 118 -6.26 -6.93 3.46
C SER A 118 -6.77 -7.66 4.69
N GLU A 119 -7.95 -8.26 4.53
CA GLU A 119 -8.66 -9.00 5.57
C GLU A 119 -8.97 -8.13 6.79
N ARG A 120 -9.87 -7.18 6.57
CA ARG A 120 -10.30 -6.29 7.66
C ARG A 120 -10.84 -7.09 8.84
N LEU A 121 -10.31 -6.78 10.01
CA LEU A 121 -10.73 -7.39 11.27
C LEU A 121 -11.90 -6.61 11.86
N ARG A 122 -12.77 -7.31 12.56
CA ARG A 122 -13.94 -6.71 13.21
C ARG A 122 -13.72 -6.52 14.70
#